data_468d09693612aab63031f6b2af14eef4
#
_entry.id   468d09693612aab63031f6b2af14eef4
#
_cell.length_a   1.000
_cell.length_b   1.000
_cell.length_c   1.000
_cell.angle_alpha   90.00
_cell.angle_beta   90.00
_cell.angle_gamma   90.00
#
_symmetry.space_group_name_H-M   'P 1'
#
loop_
_entity.id
_entity.type
_entity.pdbx_description
1 polymer ?
#
loop_
_entity_poly.entity_id
_entity_poly.type
_entity_poly.pdbx_seq_one_letter_code
_entity_poly.pdbx_strand_id
1 'polypeptide(L)'
;DDENINSQPFMRYRERFLFSMEEVNHAAAKSGEIKGHYLNVTAATMENMYERANFAGELGSIIVMIDLVIGYTAIQSMAYWARRNDVILHLHRAGNSTYSRQKNHGMNFRVICKWMRMAGVDHIHAGTVVGKLEGEPKMIKGFYKTLLDLTTRHDFAFGLYFSQEWASLRKCIPVASGGINAGQ
;
A
#
# COMPACT_ATOMS: atom_id res chain seq x y z
N ASP A 1 5.90 0.43 -9.55
CA ASP A 1 5.15 -0.63 -8.88
C ASP A 1 4.56 -1.60 -9.90
N ASP A 2 4.13 -2.76 -9.42
CA ASP A 2 3.48 -3.78 -10.23
C ASP A 2 1.99 -3.47 -10.44
N GLU A 3 1.36 -4.17 -11.38
CA GLU A 3 -0.06 -4.03 -11.64
C GLU A 3 -0.92 -4.53 -10.47
N ASN A 4 -1.99 -3.80 -10.18
CA ASN A 4 -3.00 -4.23 -9.20
C ASN A 4 -4.01 -5.22 -9.79
N ILE A 5 -3.96 -5.49 -11.10
CA ILE A 5 -4.71 -6.54 -11.79
C ILE A 5 -3.71 -7.60 -12.22
N ASN A 6 -3.68 -8.72 -11.52
CA ASN A 6 -2.65 -9.73 -11.72
C ASN A 6 -3.18 -11.09 -12.20
N SER A 7 -4.34 -11.10 -12.83
CA SER A 7 -4.97 -12.30 -13.41
C SER A 7 -5.09 -12.25 -14.92
N GLN A 8 -4.18 -11.56 -15.59
CA GLN A 8 -4.16 -11.49 -17.04
C GLN A 8 -3.72 -12.84 -17.64
N PRO A 9 -4.48 -13.44 -18.56
CA PRO A 9 -4.15 -14.75 -19.11
C PRO A 9 -2.86 -14.77 -19.95
N PHE A 10 -2.43 -13.61 -20.44
CA PHE A 10 -1.22 -13.44 -21.25
C PHE A 10 0.00 -12.96 -20.45
N MET A 11 -0.16 -12.69 -19.15
CA MET A 11 0.93 -12.24 -18.29
C MET A 11 0.79 -12.89 -16.91
N ARG A 12 1.30 -14.11 -16.81
CA ARG A 12 1.27 -14.87 -15.57
C ARG A 12 2.17 -14.22 -14.52
N TYR A 13 1.81 -14.34 -13.24
CA TYR A 13 2.54 -13.66 -12.15
C TYR A 13 4.03 -14.05 -12.12
N ARG A 14 4.39 -15.32 -12.40
CA ARG A 14 5.79 -15.76 -12.41
C ARG A 14 6.61 -15.05 -13.49
N GLU A 15 6.08 -14.95 -14.68
CA GLU A 15 6.72 -14.24 -15.80
C GLU A 15 6.85 -12.75 -15.50
N ARG A 16 5.78 -12.12 -15.01
CA ARG A 16 5.78 -10.71 -14.62
C ARG A 16 6.81 -10.41 -13.53
N PHE A 17 6.90 -11.25 -12.50
CA PHE A 17 7.87 -11.08 -11.43
C PHE A 17 9.30 -11.21 -11.93
N LEU A 18 9.58 -12.23 -12.74
CA LEU A 18 10.89 -12.45 -13.34
C LEU A 18 11.32 -11.24 -14.18
N PHE A 19 10.53 -10.84 -15.16
CA PHE A 19 10.86 -9.71 -16.02
C PHE A 19 10.98 -8.39 -15.26
N SER A 20 10.09 -8.13 -14.33
CA SER A 20 10.14 -6.92 -13.51
C SER A 20 11.42 -6.86 -12.67
N MET A 21 11.79 -7.95 -12.01
CA MET A 21 13.00 -7.99 -11.18
C MET A 21 14.28 -7.96 -12.01
N GLU A 22 14.30 -8.59 -13.19
CA GLU A 22 15.42 -8.49 -14.13
C GLU A 22 15.69 -7.04 -14.51
N GLU A 23 14.67 -6.31 -14.92
CA GLU A 23 14.81 -4.91 -15.31
C GLU A 23 15.14 -3.98 -14.12
N VAL A 24 14.61 -4.23 -12.95
CA VAL A 24 14.95 -3.48 -11.73
C VAL A 24 16.43 -3.69 -11.39
N ASN A 25 16.91 -4.92 -11.44
CA ASN A 25 18.32 -5.25 -11.18
C ASN A 25 19.25 -4.64 -12.24
N HIS A 26 18.84 -4.68 -13.51
CA HIS A 26 19.57 -4.05 -14.60
C HIS A 26 19.66 -2.52 -14.42
N ALA A 27 18.54 -1.88 -14.08
CA ALA A 27 18.51 -0.45 -13.80
C ALA A 27 19.35 -0.06 -12.58
N ALA A 28 19.33 -0.87 -11.52
CA ALA A 28 20.17 -0.70 -10.33
C ALA A 28 21.67 -0.80 -10.68
N ALA A 29 22.05 -1.83 -11.42
CA ALA A 29 23.43 -2.02 -11.85
C ALA A 29 23.92 -0.85 -12.73
N LYS A 30 23.07 -0.38 -13.64
CA LYS A 30 23.42 0.73 -14.55
C LYS A 30 23.54 2.07 -13.85
N SER A 31 22.71 2.34 -12.84
CA SER A 31 22.71 3.63 -12.12
C SER A 31 23.62 3.65 -10.91
N GLY A 32 24.03 2.49 -10.39
CA GLY A 32 24.74 2.37 -9.11
C GLY A 32 23.85 2.65 -7.89
N GLU A 33 22.52 2.76 -8.07
CA GLU A 33 21.55 3.05 -7.02
C GLU A 33 20.67 1.84 -6.74
N ILE A 34 20.34 1.62 -5.48
CA ILE A 34 19.36 0.59 -5.09
C ILE A 34 17.99 1.02 -5.58
N LYS A 35 17.32 0.15 -6.33
CA LYS A 35 15.95 0.35 -6.83
C LYS A 35 14.99 -0.59 -6.11
N GLY A 36 13.89 -0.01 -5.57
CA GLY A 36 12.80 -0.79 -5.00
C GLY A 36 11.68 -1.03 -6.03
N HIS A 37 11.01 -2.16 -5.90
CA HIS A 37 9.84 -2.50 -6.73
C HIS A 37 8.79 -3.25 -5.89
N TYR A 38 7.53 -2.96 -6.13
CA TYR A 38 6.41 -3.61 -5.46
C TYR A 38 5.88 -4.74 -6.33
N LEU A 39 6.17 -6.00 -5.98
CA LEU A 39 5.57 -7.14 -6.64
C LEU A 39 4.20 -7.46 -6.04
N ASN A 40 3.15 -7.42 -6.86
CA ASN A 40 1.78 -7.64 -6.40
C ASN A 40 1.48 -9.13 -6.24
N VAL A 41 1.35 -9.56 -4.99
CA VAL A 41 1.11 -10.95 -4.62
C VAL A 41 -0.37 -11.27 -4.40
N THR A 42 -1.26 -10.32 -4.63
CA THR A 42 -2.71 -10.52 -4.50
C THR A 42 -3.16 -11.74 -5.28
N ALA A 43 -3.92 -12.61 -4.63
CA ALA A 43 -4.45 -13.83 -5.20
C ALA A 43 -5.80 -14.18 -4.56
N ALA A 44 -6.45 -15.21 -5.07
CA ALA A 44 -7.77 -15.63 -4.61
C ALA A 44 -7.77 -16.28 -3.21
N THR A 45 -6.65 -16.86 -2.79
CA THR A 45 -6.51 -17.53 -1.49
C THR A 45 -5.23 -17.10 -0.78
N MET A 46 -5.18 -17.27 0.54
CA MET A 46 -3.99 -16.97 1.34
C MET A 46 -2.80 -17.86 0.94
N GLU A 47 -3.06 -19.13 0.65
CA GLU A 47 -2.03 -20.08 0.22
C GLU A 47 -1.33 -19.60 -1.05
N ASN A 48 -2.11 -19.17 -2.03
CA ASN A 48 -1.58 -18.60 -3.27
C ASN A 48 -0.83 -17.28 -3.02
N MET A 49 -1.30 -16.44 -2.10
CA MET A 49 -0.59 -15.20 -1.75
C MET A 49 0.76 -15.50 -1.07
N TYR A 50 0.82 -16.47 -0.18
CA TYR A 50 2.07 -16.89 0.45
C TYR A 50 3.03 -17.49 -0.58
N GLU A 51 2.54 -18.32 -1.51
CA GLU A 51 3.36 -18.88 -2.60
C GLU A 51 4.00 -17.75 -3.43
N ARG A 52 3.19 -16.78 -3.85
CA ARG A 52 3.68 -15.63 -4.63
C ARG A 52 4.66 -14.76 -3.85
N ALA A 53 4.40 -14.54 -2.55
CA ALA A 53 5.27 -13.75 -1.71
C ALA A 53 6.62 -14.45 -1.45
N ASN A 54 6.62 -15.76 -1.25
CA ASN A 54 7.85 -16.55 -1.16
C ASN A 54 8.64 -16.48 -2.46
N PHE A 55 7.98 -16.66 -3.59
CA PHE A 55 8.63 -16.55 -4.90
C PHE A 55 9.21 -15.15 -5.16
N ALA A 56 8.51 -14.08 -4.75
CA ALA A 56 9.05 -12.73 -4.82
C ALA A 56 10.34 -12.59 -3.98
N GLY A 57 10.36 -13.18 -2.79
CA GLY A 57 11.57 -13.23 -1.93
C GLY A 57 12.73 -14.01 -2.57
N GLU A 58 12.46 -15.15 -3.22
CA GLU A 58 13.46 -15.94 -3.97
C GLU A 58 14.09 -15.12 -5.10
N LEU A 59 13.35 -14.19 -5.69
CA LEU A 59 13.85 -13.25 -6.70
C LEU A 59 14.62 -12.06 -6.12
N GLY A 60 14.71 -11.95 -4.79
CA GLY A 60 15.39 -10.85 -4.09
C GLY A 60 14.53 -9.61 -3.87
N SER A 61 13.21 -9.69 -4.07
CA SER A 61 12.32 -8.57 -3.71
C SER A 61 12.17 -8.48 -2.19
N ILE A 62 12.37 -7.28 -1.66
CA ILE A 62 12.18 -6.97 -0.24
C ILE A 62 10.82 -6.31 0.04
N ILE A 63 10.04 -6.07 -0.99
CA ILE A 63 8.73 -5.42 -0.90
C ILE A 63 7.72 -6.24 -1.66
N VAL A 64 6.62 -6.60 -0.99
CA VAL A 64 5.46 -7.21 -1.66
C VAL A 64 4.26 -6.29 -1.52
N MET A 65 3.41 -6.30 -2.54
CA MET A 65 2.19 -5.52 -2.59
C MET A 65 0.96 -6.41 -2.47
N ILE A 66 -0.03 -5.94 -1.75
CA ILE A 66 -1.37 -6.54 -1.68
C ILE A 66 -2.43 -5.47 -1.94
N ASP A 67 -3.58 -5.88 -2.46
CA ASP A 67 -4.71 -5.00 -2.69
C ASP A 67 -5.68 -4.99 -1.50
N LEU A 68 -6.29 -3.84 -1.22
CA LEU A 68 -7.28 -3.67 -0.16
C LEU A 68 -8.47 -4.65 -0.29
N VAL A 69 -8.81 -5.03 -1.52
CA VAL A 69 -9.95 -5.91 -1.82
C VAL A 69 -9.84 -7.33 -1.26
N ILE A 70 -8.66 -7.78 -0.83
CA ILE A 70 -8.48 -9.09 -0.21
C ILE A 70 -9.17 -9.21 1.16
N GLY A 71 -9.52 -8.10 1.76
CA GLY A 71 -10.22 -8.04 3.05
C GLY A 71 -9.29 -7.97 4.26
N TYR A 72 -9.84 -7.54 5.39
CA TYR A 72 -9.06 -7.17 6.57
C TYR A 72 -8.34 -8.35 7.23
N THR A 73 -8.98 -9.50 7.30
CA THR A 73 -8.35 -10.72 7.86
C THR A 73 -7.15 -11.15 7.03
N ALA A 74 -7.27 -11.14 5.70
CA ALA A 74 -6.17 -11.48 4.80
C ALA A 74 -5.03 -10.47 4.90
N ILE A 75 -5.34 -9.17 5.00
CA ILE A 75 -4.33 -8.11 5.22
C ILE A 75 -3.57 -8.34 6.53
N GLN A 76 -4.26 -8.66 7.62
CA GLN A 76 -3.62 -9.00 8.91
C GLN A 76 -2.69 -10.20 8.78
N SER A 77 -3.15 -11.25 8.09
CA SER A 77 -2.35 -12.46 7.87
C SER A 77 -1.09 -12.15 7.07
N MET A 78 -1.20 -11.34 6.02
CA MET A 78 -0.05 -10.90 5.23
C MET A 78 0.89 -9.98 6.02
N ALA A 79 0.38 -9.08 6.85
CA ALA A 79 1.20 -8.25 7.73
C ALA A 79 1.96 -9.08 8.76
N TYR A 80 1.34 -10.13 9.29
CA TYR A 80 2.00 -11.07 10.20
C TYR A 80 3.10 -11.87 9.47
N TRP A 81 2.81 -12.37 8.28
CA TRP A 81 3.78 -13.07 7.44
C TRP A 81 4.97 -12.17 7.08
N ALA A 82 4.72 -10.94 6.64
CA ALA A 82 5.75 -10.00 6.23
C ALA A 82 6.75 -9.70 7.36
N ARG A 83 6.25 -9.52 8.59
CA ARG A 83 7.11 -9.32 9.78
C ARG A 83 8.01 -10.51 10.10
N ARG A 84 7.54 -11.72 9.85
CA ARG A 84 8.31 -12.95 10.12
C ARG A 84 9.35 -13.25 9.05
N ASN A 85 9.21 -12.63 7.88
CA ASN A 85 10.10 -12.84 6.74
C ASN A 85 10.93 -11.58 6.40
N ASP A 86 10.93 -10.57 7.27
CA ASP A 86 11.65 -9.30 7.09
C ASP A 86 11.34 -8.60 5.75
N VAL A 87 10.07 -8.67 5.32
CA VAL A 87 9.56 -8.11 4.07
C VAL A 87 8.71 -6.88 4.36
N ILE A 88 8.86 -5.84 3.55
CA ILE A 88 8.02 -4.64 3.58
C ILE A 88 6.68 -4.97 2.91
N LEU A 89 5.59 -4.66 3.60
CA LEU A 89 4.23 -4.84 3.08
C LEU A 89 3.67 -3.51 2.59
N HIS A 90 3.47 -3.43 1.28
CA HIS A 90 2.84 -2.30 0.61
C HIS A 90 1.37 -2.60 0.32
N LEU A 91 0.48 -1.69 0.70
CA LEU A 91 -0.96 -1.81 0.46
C LEU A 91 -1.41 -0.87 -0.66
N HIS A 92 -1.85 -1.45 -1.76
CA HIS A 92 -2.58 -0.75 -2.80
C HIS A 92 -4.07 -0.66 -2.45
N ARG A 93 -4.66 0.52 -2.59
CA ARG A 93 -6.07 0.74 -2.20
C ARG A 93 -7.08 0.47 -3.32
N ALA A 94 -6.78 -0.41 -4.26
CA ALA A 94 -7.73 -0.80 -5.30
C ALA A 94 -9.08 -1.20 -4.68
N GLY A 95 -10.17 -0.72 -5.27
CA GLY A 95 -11.53 -0.95 -4.77
C GLY A 95 -11.98 0.00 -3.66
N ASN A 96 -11.13 0.89 -3.12
CA ASN A 96 -11.53 1.83 -2.08
C ASN A 96 -12.69 2.74 -2.49
N SER A 97 -12.82 3.08 -3.77
CA SER A 97 -13.91 3.91 -4.28
C SER A 97 -15.31 3.29 -4.03
N THR A 98 -15.39 1.97 -3.90
CA THR A 98 -16.62 1.28 -3.51
C THR A 98 -17.12 1.75 -2.14
N TYR A 99 -16.24 2.14 -1.24
CA TYR A 99 -16.59 2.65 0.08
C TYR A 99 -16.69 4.17 0.13
N SER A 100 -15.79 4.88 -0.56
CA SER A 100 -15.61 6.32 -0.38
C SER A 100 -16.46 7.19 -1.29
N ARG A 101 -17.02 6.64 -2.39
CA ARG A 101 -17.84 7.39 -3.35
C ARG A 101 -19.34 7.27 -3.14
N GLN A 102 -19.79 6.55 -2.13
CA GLN A 102 -21.21 6.39 -1.82
C GLN A 102 -21.74 7.66 -1.14
N LYS A 103 -22.94 8.10 -1.56
CA LYS A 103 -23.57 9.30 -0.98
C LYS A 103 -24.23 9.04 0.38
N ASN A 104 -24.83 7.86 0.55
CA ASN A 104 -25.71 7.56 1.67
C ASN A 104 -25.12 6.53 2.64
N HIS A 105 -24.08 5.83 2.25
CA HIS A 105 -23.39 4.84 3.07
C HIS A 105 -21.95 4.70 2.57
N GLY A 106 -21.13 4.00 3.33
CA GLY A 106 -19.74 3.77 2.98
C GLY A 106 -18.82 3.93 4.18
N MET A 107 -17.55 4.12 3.92
CA MET A 107 -16.53 4.28 4.94
C MET A 107 -15.51 5.34 4.51
N ASN A 108 -15.24 6.27 5.40
CA ASN A 108 -14.21 7.27 5.17
C ASN A 108 -12.83 6.59 5.15
N PHE A 109 -11.99 6.94 4.19
CA PHE A 109 -10.67 6.35 4.03
C PHE A 109 -9.77 6.52 5.26
N ARG A 110 -10.00 7.51 6.10
CA ARG A 110 -9.27 7.66 7.37
C ARG A 110 -9.45 6.46 8.30
N VAL A 111 -10.64 5.84 8.31
CA VAL A 111 -10.88 4.61 9.10
C VAL A 111 -9.97 3.50 8.59
N ILE A 112 -9.88 3.36 7.27
CA ILE A 112 -8.98 2.40 6.62
C ILE A 112 -7.52 2.70 6.99
N CYS A 113 -7.07 3.96 6.93
CA CYS A 113 -5.72 4.36 7.37
C CYS A 113 -5.42 3.92 8.81
N LYS A 114 -6.37 4.13 9.73
CA LYS A 114 -6.21 3.68 11.13
C LYS A 114 -6.08 2.17 11.23
N TRP A 115 -6.96 1.43 10.58
CA TRP A 115 -6.94 -0.02 10.63
C TRP A 115 -5.68 -0.62 10.01
N MET A 116 -5.20 -0.06 8.90
CA MET A 116 -4.01 -0.54 8.23
C MET A 116 -2.75 -0.26 9.06
N ARG A 117 -2.67 0.90 9.69
CA ARG A 117 -1.60 1.19 10.67
C ARG A 117 -1.64 0.20 11.83
N MET A 118 -2.82 -0.10 12.38
CA MET A 118 -2.99 -1.09 13.46
C MET A 118 -2.66 -2.52 13.01
N ALA A 119 -2.99 -2.87 11.77
CA ALA A 119 -2.64 -4.17 11.18
C ALA A 119 -1.12 -4.34 10.99
N GLY A 120 -0.38 -3.24 10.90
CA GLY A 120 1.08 -3.25 10.70
C GLY A 120 1.51 -3.26 9.24
N VAL A 121 0.69 -2.71 8.35
CA VAL A 121 1.08 -2.40 6.98
C VAL A 121 2.17 -1.32 7.01
N ASP A 122 3.19 -1.45 6.18
CA ASP A 122 4.32 -0.52 6.16
C ASP A 122 4.07 0.68 5.24
N HIS A 123 3.46 0.44 4.07
CA HIS A 123 3.12 1.47 3.09
C HIS A 123 1.64 1.39 2.71
N ILE A 124 1.01 2.54 2.45
CA ILE A 124 -0.37 2.60 1.94
C ILE A 124 -0.54 3.73 0.94
N HIS A 125 -1.19 3.46 -0.19
CA HIS A 125 -1.64 4.51 -1.10
C HIS A 125 -2.67 5.40 -0.40
N ALA A 126 -2.27 6.61 -0.02
CA ALA A 126 -3.10 7.54 0.74
C ALA A 126 -3.59 8.74 -0.08
N GLY A 127 -3.35 8.74 -1.39
CA GLY A 127 -3.62 9.87 -2.26
C GLY A 127 -2.49 10.89 -2.26
N THR A 128 -2.67 11.95 -3.03
CA THR A 128 -1.66 12.98 -3.19
C THR A 128 -2.29 14.36 -3.12
N VAL A 129 -1.52 15.37 -2.73
CA VAL A 129 -1.91 16.78 -2.80
C VAL A 129 -1.53 17.43 -4.15
N VAL A 130 -0.94 16.65 -5.05
CA VAL A 130 -0.57 17.01 -6.43
C VAL A 130 -0.98 15.88 -7.38
N GLY A 131 -0.95 16.10 -8.69
CA GLY A 131 -1.33 15.09 -9.68
C GLY A 131 -2.84 14.90 -9.81
N LYS A 132 -3.30 13.67 -10.03
CA LYS A 132 -4.74 13.33 -10.13
C LYS A 132 -5.37 13.35 -8.74
N LEU A 133 -5.87 14.50 -8.32
CA LEU A 133 -6.57 14.64 -7.05
C LEU A 133 -8.03 14.28 -7.19
N GLU A 134 -8.48 13.31 -6.38
CA GLU A 134 -9.86 13.19 -5.96
C GLU A 134 -9.92 13.47 -4.47
N GLY A 135 -10.62 14.51 -4.08
CA GLY A 135 -10.81 14.89 -2.71
C GLY A 135 -10.12 16.21 -2.32
N GLU A 136 -10.37 16.60 -1.09
CA GLU A 136 -9.86 17.84 -0.55
C GLU A 136 -8.42 17.66 -0.05
N PRO A 137 -7.47 18.53 -0.43
CA PRO A 137 -6.07 18.42 -0.01
C PRO A 137 -5.88 18.38 1.52
N LYS A 138 -6.72 19.07 2.26
CA LYS A 138 -6.67 19.06 3.74
C LYS A 138 -7.01 17.68 4.31
N MET A 139 -7.99 17.00 3.73
CA MET A 139 -8.34 15.63 4.13
C MET A 139 -7.19 14.66 3.89
N ILE A 140 -6.50 14.78 2.77
CA ILE A 140 -5.32 13.95 2.45
C ILE A 140 -4.20 14.19 3.46
N LYS A 141 -3.94 15.45 3.82
CA LYS A 141 -3.00 15.78 4.91
C LYS A 141 -3.44 15.18 6.26
N GLY A 142 -4.74 15.10 6.50
CA GLY A 142 -5.30 14.42 7.68
C GLY A 142 -5.01 12.92 7.68
N PHE A 143 -5.06 12.26 6.52
CA PHE A 143 -4.64 10.86 6.38
C PHE A 143 -3.15 10.70 6.70
N TYR A 144 -2.30 11.59 6.20
CA TYR A 144 -0.86 11.56 6.49
C TYR A 144 -0.58 11.71 7.99
N LYS A 145 -1.24 12.65 8.66
CA LYS A 145 -1.14 12.80 10.13
C LYS A 145 -1.55 11.51 10.85
N THR A 146 -2.64 10.89 10.44
CA THR A 146 -3.11 9.61 11.02
C THR A 146 -2.07 8.50 10.86
N LEU A 147 -1.34 8.46 9.75
CA LEU A 147 -0.38 7.42 9.42
C LEU A 147 1.02 7.66 10.04
N LEU A 148 1.42 8.92 10.22
CA LEU A 148 2.80 9.29 10.57
C LEU A 148 2.97 9.83 11.99
N ASP A 149 1.98 10.56 12.53
CA ASP A 149 2.15 11.22 13.82
C ASP A 149 2.13 10.19 14.97
N LEU A 150 2.92 10.42 16.00
CA LEU A 150 2.88 9.63 17.25
C LEU A 150 1.61 9.93 18.05
N THR A 151 1.17 11.17 18.00
CA THR A 151 -0.10 11.61 18.58
C THR A 151 -0.85 12.42 17.53
N THR A 152 -1.98 11.90 17.08
CA THR A 152 -2.89 12.65 16.19
C THR A 152 -3.83 13.46 17.07
N ARG A 153 -3.76 14.79 17.00
CA ARG A 153 -4.67 15.69 17.70
C ARG A 153 -5.93 15.92 16.85
N HIS A 154 -7.07 16.14 17.50
CA HIS A 154 -8.28 16.52 16.80
C HIS A 154 -8.07 17.82 16.02
N ASP A 155 -8.53 17.86 14.78
CA ASP A 155 -8.47 19.03 13.90
C ASP A 155 -9.52 18.87 12.80
N PHE A 156 -10.63 19.57 12.92
CA PHE A 156 -11.75 19.44 11.98
C PHE A 156 -11.40 19.90 10.56
N ALA A 157 -10.45 20.84 10.41
CA ALA A 157 -10.00 21.28 9.10
C ALA A 157 -9.30 20.17 8.31
N PHE A 158 -8.75 19.17 8.99
CA PHE A 158 -8.11 17.99 8.42
C PHE A 158 -8.97 16.72 8.55
N GLY A 159 -10.23 16.86 8.96
CA GLY A 159 -11.13 15.73 9.18
C GLY A 159 -10.72 14.82 10.33
N LEU A 160 -9.96 15.32 11.29
CA LEU A 160 -9.52 14.59 12.49
C LEU A 160 -10.48 14.89 13.63
N TYR A 161 -11.45 14.01 13.85
CA TYR A 161 -12.52 14.25 14.83
C TYR A 161 -12.15 13.90 16.27
N PHE A 162 -11.16 13.03 16.45
CA PHE A 162 -10.72 12.56 17.76
C PHE A 162 -9.20 12.56 17.87
N SER A 163 -8.70 12.85 19.06
CA SER A 163 -7.29 12.65 19.36
C SER A 163 -7.00 11.17 19.52
N GLN A 164 -5.82 10.73 19.04
CA GLN A 164 -5.38 9.36 19.08
C GLN A 164 -3.91 9.31 19.44
N GLU A 165 -3.56 8.55 20.46
CA GLU A 165 -2.17 8.21 20.77
C GLU A 165 -1.79 6.88 20.12
N TRP A 166 -0.63 6.85 19.46
CA TRP A 166 -0.13 5.71 18.72
C TRP A 166 1.13 5.11 19.35
N ALA A 167 1.34 5.35 20.64
CA ALA A 167 2.62 5.20 21.36
C ALA A 167 3.42 3.93 21.10
N SER A 168 2.79 2.80 20.81
CA SER A 168 3.46 1.53 20.54
C SER A 168 3.35 1.04 19.10
N LEU A 169 2.65 1.79 18.24
CA LEU A 169 2.42 1.38 16.86
C LEU A 169 3.42 2.04 15.91
N ARG A 170 3.93 1.24 14.96
CA ARG A 170 4.77 1.74 13.88
C ARG A 170 4.01 2.77 13.05
N LYS A 171 4.77 3.66 12.43
CA LYS A 171 4.25 4.53 11.39
C LYS A 171 3.99 3.71 10.13
N CYS A 172 2.96 4.09 9.39
CA CYS A 172 2.70 3.58 8.06
C CYS A 172 3.00 4.70 7.06
N ILE A 173 3.83 4.44 6.06
CA ILE A 173 4.27 5.47 5.10
C ILE A 173 3.15 5.71 4.09
N PRO A 174 2.62 6.95 4.00
CA PRO A 174 1.68 7.29 2.96
C PRO A 174 2.39 7.39 1.61
N VAL A 175 1.87 6.70 0.61
CA VAL A 175 2.40 6.74 -0.75
C VAL A 175 1.52 7.65 -1.59
N ALA A 176 2.14 8.68 -2.17
CA ALA A 176 1.52 9.54 -3.15
C ALA A 176 1.58 8.87 -4.52
N SER A 177 0.42 8.71 -5.17
CA SER A 177 0.33 8.09 -6.49
C SER A 177 -0.84 8.68 -7.28
N GLY A 178 -0.77 8.48 -8.61
CA GLY A 178 -1.81 8.91 -9.53
C GLY A 178 -1.46 10.19 -10.29
N GLY A 179 -0.87 10.03 -11.48
CA GLY A 179 -0.56 11.11 -12.39
C GLY A 179 0.55 12.05 -11.96
N ILE A 180 1.42 11.60 -11.08
CA ILE A 180 2.61 12.34 -10.65
C ILE A 180 3.68 12.25 -11.73
N ASN A 181 4.34 13.36 -12.01
CA ASN A 181 5.43 13.44 -12.98
C ASN A 181 6.58 14.33 -12.45
N ALA A 182 7.72 14.33 -13.15
CA ALA A 182 8.92 15.05 -12.74
C ALA A 182 8.76 16.59 -12.65
N GLY A 183 7.68 17.15 -13.17
CA GLY A 183 7.37 18.58 -13.08
C GLY A 183 6.58 18.98 -11.83
N GLN A 184 6.23 18.03 -11.00
CA GLN A 184 5.47 18.19 -9.77
C GLN A 184 6.32 17.85 -8.54
#